data_2fdb0c775fe08bb55e1f57de731a87b2
#
_entry.id   2fdb0c775fe08bb55e1f57de731a87b2
#
_cell.length_a   1.000
_cell.length_b   1.000
_cell.length_c   1.000
_cell.angle_alpha   90.00
_cell.angle_beta   90.00
_cell.angle_gamma   90.00
#
_symmetry.space_group_name_H-M   'P 1'
#
loop_
_entity.id
_entity.type
_entity.pdbx_description
1 polymer ?
#
loop_
_entity_poly.entity_id
_entity_poly.type
_entity_poly.pdbx_seq_one_letter_code
_entity_poly.pdbx_strand_id
1 'polypeptide(L)'
;LMSRLKNKCGLNVNAEHIIYNDIESHVVDLMKWFKSESTDSIVNKIESLINKYELSKTNRQGFLDIREYYNNENNSAEVFYTMICYAFNYQIRFNNDGKYNMPFGKDRSSFNPSLKTKLIEFVNKMHEIDIAFINKSFEQIDLSDFNSEDLVYCDPPYFNSIASYNENGGWTEQHEQNLHNILDGLNERGIKFAF
;
A
#
# COMPACT_ATOMS: atom_id res chain seq x y z
N LEU A 1 -10.05 -2.97 1.24
CA LEU A 1 -9.96 -4.36 1.68
C LEU A 1 -11.35 -4.88 2.09
N MET A 2 -11.97 -4.32 3.11
CA MET A 2 -13.30 -4.72 3.63
C MET A 2 -14.38 -4.77 2.54
N SER A 3 -14.42 -3.79 1.63
CA SER A 3 -15.36 -3.80 0.51
C SER A 3 -15.09 -4.94 -0.49
N ARG A 4 -13.82 -5.32 -0.68
CA ARG A 4 -13.46 -6.47 -1.53
C ARG A 4 -13.89 -7.79 -0.90
N LEU A 5 -13.69 -7.98 0.39
CA LEU A 5 -14.12 -9.17 1.11
C LEU A 5 -15.64 -9.32 1.08
N LYS A 6 -16.39 -8.24 1.32
CA LYS A 6 -17.84 -8.24 1.23
C LYS A 6 -18.34 -8.59 -0.18
N ASN A 7 -17.74 -7.99 -1.21
CA ASN A 7 -18.20 -8.15 -2.59
C ASN A 7 -17.75 -9.46 -3.26
N LYS A 8 -16.59 -10.01 -2.86
CA LYS A 8 -16.05 -11.23 -3.48
C LYS A 8 -16.36 -12.51 -2.70
N CYS A 9 -16.40 -12.44 -1.37
CA CYS A 9 -16.51 -13.61 -0.50
C CYS A 9 -17.80 -13.63 0.33
N GLY A 10 -18.66 -12.61 0.23
CA GLY A 10 -19.88 -12.51 1.05
C GLY A 10 -19.60 -12.29 2.55
N LEU A 11 -18.34 -12.10 2.94
CA LEU A 11 -17.93 -11.93 4.32
C LEU A 11 -18.24 -10.51 4.80
N ASN A 12 -19.05 -10.41 5.83
CA ASN A 12 -19.27 -9.16 6.56
C ASN A 12 -18.28 -9.14 7.73
N VAL A 13 -17.11 -8.50 7.52
CA VAL A 13 -16.08 -8.38 8.55
C VAL A 13 -16.32 -7.10 9.33
N ASN A 14 -16.61 -7.24 10.61
CA ASN A 14 -16.72 -6.15 11.57
C ASN A 14 -15.55 -6.31 12.57
N ALA A 15 -14.36 -5.87 12.18
CA ALA A 15 -13.17 -5.97 13.02
C ALA A 15 -13.11 -4.77 13.97
N GLU A 16 -12.92 -5.05 15.28
CA GLU A 16 -12.69 -4.04 16.30
C GLU A 16 -11.26 -3.48 16.22
N HIS A 17 -10.30 -4.36 15.94
CA HIS A 17 -8.89 -4.02 15.77
C HIS A 17 -8.37 -4.61 14.45
N ILE A 18 -7.50 -3.86 13.76
CA ILE A 18 -6.88 -4.29 12.50
C ILE A 18 -5.36 -4.22 12.64
N ILE A 19 -4.68 -5.28 12.24
CA ILE A 19 -3.23 -5.26 12.02
C ILE A 19 -2.99 -5.24 10.52
N TYR A 20 -2.37 -4.15 10.04
CA TYR A 20 -1.91 -4.03 8.66
C TYR A 20 -0.43 -4.34 8.58
N ASN A 21 -0.05 -5.28 7.75
CA ASN A 21 1.34 -5.60 7.47
C ASN A 21 1.67 -5.50 5.99
N ASP A 22 2.83 -4.95 5.69
CA ASP A 22 3.42 -4.97 4.35
C ASP A 22 4.94 -5.07 4.49
N ILE A 23 5.59 -5.77 3.57
CA ILE A 23 7.05 -5.86 3.52
C ILE A 23 7.67 -4.54 3.02
N GLU A 24 6.93 -3.77 2.22
CA GLU A 24 7.40 -2.52 1.65
C GLU A 24 7.22 -1.37 2.66
N SER A 25 8.34 -0.94 3.24
CA SER A 25 8.35 0.09 4.29
C SER A 25 7.71 1.42 3.85
N HIS A 26 7.92 1.84 2.60
CA HIS A 26 7.35 3.08 2.08
C HIS A 26 5.82 3.04 2.04
N VAL A 27 5.22 1.87 1.79
CA VAL A 27 3.76 1.68 1.85
C VAL A 27 3.27 1.75 3.29
N VAL A 28 3.97 1.10 4.22
CA VAL A 28 3.63 1.16 5.66
C VAL A 28 3.72 2.59 6.20
N ASP A 29 4.77 3.32 5.85
CA ASP A 29 4.94 4.72 6.27
C ASP A 29 3.89 5.64 5.66
N LEU A 30 3.49 5.39 4.41
CA LEU A 30 2.36 6.07 3.78
C LEU A 30 1.05 5.84 4.56
N MET A 31 0.77 4.60 4.98
CA MET A 31 -0.43 4.28 5.77
C MET A 31 -0.40 4.93 7.15
N LYS A 32 0.76 4.93 7.82
CA LYS A 32 0.96 5.64 9.09
C LYS A 32 0.73 7.15 8.95
N TRP A 33 1.23 7.75 7.87
CA TRP A 33 1.02 9.16 7.58
C TRP A 33 -0.46 9.48 7.40
N PHE A 34 -1.20 8.69 6.63
CA PHE A 34 -2.64 8.84 6.46
C PHE A 34 -3.41 8.70 7.79
N LYS A 35 -2.94 7.86 8.71
CA LYS A 35 -3.56 7.68 10.03
C LYS A 35 -3.27 8.83 10.98
N SER A 36 -2.09 9.43 10.91
CA SER A 36 -1.61 10.43 11.88
C SER A 36 -1.99 11.87 11.56
N GLU A 37 -2.24 12.19 10.28
CA GLU A 37 -2.49 13.55 9.81
C GLU A 37 -3.98 13.79 9.54
N SER A 38 -4.44 15.02 9.75
CA SER A 38 -5.79 15.39 9.35
C SER A 38 -5.97 15.36 7.82
N THR A 39 -7.17 15.04 7.37
CA THR A 39 -7.51 14.98 5.94
C THR A 39 -7.17 16.28 5.20
N ASP A 40 -7.47 17.43 5.82
CA ASP A 40 -7.14 18.74 5.24
C ASP A 40 -5.64 18.97 5.13
N SER A 41 -4.86 18.58 6.17
CA SER A 41 -3.39 18.66 6.14
C SER A 41 -2.82 17.82 4.99
N ILE A 42 -3.29 16.58 4.84
CA ILE A 42 -2.87 15.67 3.76
C ILE A 42 -3.12 16.31 2.39
N VAL A 43 -4.35 16.77 2.15
CA VAL A 43 -4.73 17.38 0.87
C VAL A 43 -3.89 18.62 0.57
N ASN A 44 -3.73 19.51 1.54
CA ASN A 44 -2.95 20.75 1.39
C ASN A 44 -1.47 20.45 1.08
N LYS A 45 -0.85 19.46 1.72
CA LYS A 45 0.53 19.05 1.44
C LYS A 45 0.66 18.52 0.00
N ILE A 46 -0.27 17.67 -0.45
CA ILE A 46 -0.29 17.15 -1.82
C ILE A 46 -0.43 18.29 -2.84
N GLU A 47 -1.40 19.18 -2.65
CA GLU A 47 -1.64 20.31 -3.56
C GLU A 47 -0.46 21.30 -3.58
N SER A 48 0.21 21.52 -2.44
CA SER A 48 1.43 22.31 -2.38
C SER A 48 2.56 21.70 -3.21
N LEU A 49 2.76 20.39 -3.14
CA LEU A 49 3.76 19.69 -3.95
C LEU A 49 3.39 19.71 -5.44
N ILE A 50 2.11 19.55 -5.78
CA ILE A 50 1.63 19.67 -7.16
C ILE A 50 1.96 21.04 -7.73
N ASN A 51 1.70 22.10 -6.97
CA ASN A 51 2.00 23.47 -7.39
C ASN A 51 3.51 23.72 -7.49
N LYS A 52 4.29 23.26 -6.50
CA LYS A 52 5.75 23.43 -6.47
C LYS A 52 6.45 22.81 -7.67
N TYR A 53 6.02 21.62 -8.11
CA TYR A 53 6.62 20.88 -9.23
C TYR A 53 5.80 21.02 -10.53
N GLU A 54 4.76 21.86 -10.54
CA GLU A 54 3.85 22.05 -11.68
C GLU A 54 3.32 20.74 -12.25
N LEU A 55 2.98 19.78 -11.36
CA LEU A 55 2.59 18.44 -11.75
C LEU A 55 1.28 18.45 -12.54
N SER A 56 1.31 17.84 -13.72
CA SER A 56 0.14 17.67 -14.58
C SER A 56 0.26 16.39 -15.41
N LYS A 57 -0.82 16.03 -16.12
CA LYS A 57 -0.80 14.86 -17.02
C LYS A 57 0.20 14.97 -18.16
N THR A 58 0.67 16.17 -18.45
CA THR A 58 1.54 16.48 -19.60
C THR A 58 2.93 16.97 -19.18
N ASN A 59 3.11 17.43 -17.94
CA ASN A 59 4.39 17.92 -17.45
C ASN A 59 5.29 16.76 -17.00
N ARG A 60 6.00 16.17 -17.96
CA ARG A 60 6.98 15.11 -17.67
C ARG A 60 8.14 15.60 -16.81
N GLN A 61 8.60 16.86 -17.03
CA GLN A 61 9.75 17.38 -16.29
C GLN A 61 9.43 17.50 -14.79
N GLY A 62 8.29 18.10 -14.43
CA GLY A 62 7.87 18.20 -13.02
C GLY A 62 7.78 16.83 -12.34
N PHE A 63 7.32 15.79 -13.07
CA PHE A 63 7.34 14.43 -12.53
C PHE A 63 8.77 13.90 -12.30
N LEU A 64 9.70 14.18 -13.21
CA LEU A 64 11.09 13.76 -13.03
C LEU A 64 11.74 14.48 -11.85
N ASP A 65 11.46 15.76 -11.68
CA ASP A 65 12.01 16.59 -10.61
C ASP A 65 11.51 16.12 -9.22
N ILE A 66 10.22 15.86 -9.05
CA ILE A 66 9.70 15.32 -7.79
C ILE A 66 10.22 13.90 -7.52
N ARG A 67 10.43 13.08 -8.55
CA ARG A 67 11.01 11.74 -8.42
C ARG A 67 12.48 11.80 -8.00
N GLU A 68 13.24 12.73 -8.55
CA GLU A 68 14.63 12.97 -8.14
C GLU A 68 14.70 13.48 -6.71
N TYR A 69 13.86 14.43 -6.34
CA TYR A 69 13.73 14.94 -4.99
C TYR A 69 13.39 13.83 -3.99
N TYR A 70 12.42 12.97 -4.32
CA TYR A 70 12.09 11.80 -3.51
C TYR A 70 13.28 10.86 -3.31
N ASN A 71 13.97 10.54 -4.39
CA ASN A 71 15.04 9.56 -4.38
C ASN A 71 16.35 10.03 -3.71
N ASN A 72 16.59 11.32 -3.62
CA ASN A 72 17.89 11.84 -3.20
C ASN A 72 17.84 12.81 -1.99
N GLU A 73 16.68 13.40 -1.71
CA GLU A 73 16.59 14.47 -0.71
C GLU A 73 15.52 14.22 0.35
N ASN A 74 14.33 13.79 -0.04
CA ASN A 74 13.19 13.67 0.87
C ASN A 74 12.25 12.53 0.47
N ASN A 75 12.37 11.40 1.12
CA ASN A 75 11.55 10.20 0.91
C ASN A 75 10.30 10.15 1.80
N SER A 76 9.77 11.31 2.20
CA SER A 76 8.58 11.38 3.04
C SER A 76 7.31 10.87 2.35
N ALA A 77 6.33 10.47 3.14
CA ALA A 77 5.08 9.86 2.66
C ALA A 77 4.26 10.81 1.77
N GLU A 78 4.25 12.13 2.06
CA GLU A 78 3.57 13.11 1.23
C GLU A 78 4.19 13.27 -0.17
N VAL A 79 5.53 13.24 -0.24
CA VAL A 79 6.25 13.28 -1.54
C VAL A 79 6.00 11.98 -2.28
N PHE A 80 6.07 10.84 -1.61
CA PHE A 80 5.81 9.52 -2.17
C PHE A 80 4.43 9.41 -2.78
N TYR A 81 3.38 9.73 -2.01
CA TYR A 81 2.01 9.67 -2.52
C TYR A 81 1.77 10.62 -3.69
N THR A 82 2.23 11.87 -3.56
CA THR A 82 2.08 12.87 -4.63
C THR A 82 2.73 12.40 -5.93
N MET A 83 3.96 11.87 -5.84
CA MET A 83 4.68 11.31 -6.99
C MET A 83 3.93 10.13 -7.62
N ILE A 84 3.43 9.18 -6.83
CA ILE A 84 2.66 8.02 -7.33
C ILE A 84 1.44 8.47 -8.11
N CYS A 85 0.76 9.55 -7.69
CA CYS A 85 -0.42 10.06 -8.39
C CYS A 85 -0.14 10.45 -9.85
N TYR A 86 1.12 10.67 -10.23
CA TYR A 86 1.54 11.01 -11.59
C TYR A 86 2.38 9.93 -12.27
N ALA A 87 2.63 8.82 -11.58
CA ALA A 87 3.34 7.67 -12.14
C ALA A 87 2.43 6.83 -13.05
N PHE A 88 3.04 6.07 -13.94
CA PHE A 88 2.32 5.16 -14.85
C PHE A 88 1.43 4.18 -14.08
N ASN A 89 0.14 4.21 -14.35
CA ASN A 89 -0.90 3.38 -13.72
C ASN A 89 -0.91 3.44 -12.17
N TYR A 90 -0.39 4.51 -11.56
CA TYR A 90 -0.30 4.66 -10.10
C TYR A 90 0.49 3.54 -9.43
N GLN A 91 1.42 2.93 -10.13
CA GLN A 91 2.18 1.78 -9.64
C GLN A 91 3.36 2.21 -8.77
N ILE A 92 3.74 1.31 -7.86
CA ILE A 92 4.91 1.44 -7.00
C ILE A 92 5.94 0.43 -7.48
N ARG A 93 7.17 0.90 -7.70
CA ARG A 93 8.31 0.04 -8.02
C ARG A 93 9.60 0.75 -7.62
N PHE A 94 10.47 -0.01 -6.98
CA PHE A 94 11.82 0.40 -6.63
C PHE A 94 12.84 -0.47 -7.39
N ASN A 95 13.99 0.08 -7.73
CA ASN A 95 15.10 -0.69 -8.26
C ASN A 95 15.92 -1.33 -7.14
N ASN A 96 16.97 -2.10 -7.50
CA ASN A 96 17.83 -2.77 -6.53
C ASN A 96 18.61 -1.81 -5.60
N ASP A 97 18.72 -0.54 -5.95
CA ASP A 97 19.32 0.50 -5.11
C ASP A 97 18.28 1.17 -4.17
N GLY A 98 17.06 0.65 -4.11
CA GLY A 98 15.97 1.21 -3.32
C GLY A 98 15.40 2.52 -3.86
N LYS A 99 15.69 2.88 -5.12
CA LYS A 99 15.18 4.11 -5.74
C LYS A 99 13.89 3.85 -6.51
N TYR A 100 12.91 4.71 -6.31
CA TYR A 100 11.66 4.67 -7.08
C TYR A 100 11.94 4.90 -8.57
N ASN A 101 11.48 3.99 -9.43
CA ASN A 101 11.85 3.97 -10.84
C ASN A 101 10.67 3.86 -11.82
N MET A 102 9.43 4.05 -11.37
CA MET A 102 8.28 4.07 -12.29
C MET A 102 8.38 5.23 -13.28
N PRO A 103 7.95 5.01 -14.54
CA PRO A 103 7.88 6.06 -15.54
C PRO A 103 6.70 7.01 -15.28
N PHE A 104 6.75 8.18 -15.93
CA PHE A 104 5.68 9.15 -15.94
C PHE A 104 4.39 8.59 -16.60
N GLY A 105 3.26 8.82 -15.95
CA GLY A 105 1.93 8.40 -16.41
C GLY A 105 1.28 9.38 -17.38
N LYS A 106 1.99 9.70 -18.49
CA LYS A 106 1.55 10.68 -19.50
C LYS A 106 0.08 10.46 -19.89
N ASP A 107 -0.69 11.56 -19.87
CA ASP A 107 -2.10 11.64 -20.28
C ASP A 107 -3.08 10.75 -19.49
N ARG A 108 -2.59 9.97 -18.51
CA ARG A 108 -3.39 8.97 -17.76
C ARG A 108 -3.49 9.29 -16.28
N SER A 109 -2.36 9.48 -15.62
CA SER A 109 -2.27 9.56 -14.15
C SER A 109 -2.22 11.01 -13.69
N SER A 110 -3.03 11.35 -12.68
CA SER A 110 -2.99 12.65 -12.00
C SER A 110 -3.77 12.59 -10.71
N PHE A 111 -3.48 13.50 -9.79
CA PHE A 111 -4.32 13.77 -8.63
C PHE A 111 -5.57 14.55 -9.08
N ASN A 112 -6.54 13.83 -9.65
CA ASN A 112 -7.78 14.40 -10.17
C ASN A 112 -8.88 14.45 -9.09
N PRO A 113 -10.00 15.18 -9.34
CA PRO A 113 -11.09 15.31 -8.34
C PRO A 113 -11.63 13.97 -7.82
N SER A 114 -11.75 12.95 -8.67
CA SER A 114 -12.23 11.64 -8.25
C SER A 114 -11.23 10.94 -7.30
N LEU A 115 -9.93 11.05 -7.59
CA LEU A 115 -8.90 10.50 -6.72
C LEU A 115 -8.83 11.26 -5.38
N LYS A 116 -8.97 12.61 -5.42
CA LYS A 116 -9.05 13.44 -4.21
C LYS A 116 -10.22 13.03 -3.32
N THR A 117 -11.42 12.85 -3.89
CA THR A 117 -12.60 12.39 -3.13
C THR A 117 -12.36 11.02 -2.49
N LYS A 118 -11.83 10.06 -3.25
CA LYS A 118 -11.52 8.72 -2.72
C LYS A 118 -10.45 8.75 -1.62
N LEU A 119 -9.46 9.62 -1.75
CA LEU A 119 -8.45 9.80 -0.69
C LEU A 119 -9.09 10.32 0.59
N ILE A 120 -9.93 11.35 0.50
CA ILE A 120 -10.64 11.93 1.64
C ILE A 120 -11.50 10.86 2.35
N GLU A 121 -12.30 10.12 1.58
CA GLU A 121 -13.13 9.03 2.11
C GLU A 121 -12.30 7.94 2.79
N PHE A 122 -11.18 7.56 2.17
CA PHE A 122 -10.27 6.55 2.70
C PHE A 122 -9.61 7.00 4.01
N VAL A 123 -9.07 8.23 4.05
CA VAL A 123 -8.41 8.77 5.24
C VAL A 123 -9.42 8.93 6.40
N ASN A 124 -10.60 9.50 6.12
CA ASN A 124 -11.65 9.63 7.13
C ASN A 124 -12.04 8.26 7.69
N LYS A 125 -12.21 7.25 6.82
CA LYS A 125 -12.53 5.89 7.28
C LYS A 125 -11.40 5.27 8.09
N MET A 126 -10.14 5.52 7.73
CA MET A 126 -8.98 5.04 8.49
C MET A 126 -8.92 5.66 9.88
N HIS A 127 -9.34 6.92 10.04
CA HIS A 127 -9.39 7.58 11.36
C HIS A 127 -10.45 6.98 12.30
N GLU A 128 -11.50 6.38 11.76
CA GLU A 128 -12.59 5.76 12.55
C GLU A 128 -12.22 4.38 13.12
N ILE A 129 -11.21 3.71 12.55
CA ILE A 129 -10.86 2.32 12.90
C ILE A 129 -9.64 2.26 13.82
N ASP A 130 -9.60 1.27 14.72
CA ASP A 130 -8.40 0.94 15.46
C ASP A 130 -7.49 0.06 14.57
N ILE A 131 -6.30 0.59 14.21
CA ILE A 131 -5.38 -0.05 13.28
C ILE A 131 -3.94 0.12 13.72
N ALA A 132 -3.21 -0.98 13.82
CA ALA A 132 -1.77 -1.03 14.00
C ALA A 132 -1.07 -1.31 12.67
N PHE A 133 0.11 -0.73 12.48
CA PHE A 133 0.91 -0.90 11.28
C PHE A 133 2.24 -1.57 11.63
N ILE A 134 2.53 -2.68 10.98
CA ILE A 134 3.81 -3.39 11.10
C ILE A 134 4.47 -3.52 9.72
N ASN A 135 5.80 -3.59 9.74
CA ASN A 135 6.61 -3.77 8.53
C ASN A 135 7.51 -4.99 8.73
N LYS A 136 7.01 -6.14 8.35
CA LYS A 136 7.70 -7.43 8.51
C LYS A 136 7.43 -8.33 7.31
N SER A 137 8.32 -9.31 7.08
CA SER A 137 7.96 -10.47 6.28
C SER A 137 6.75 -11.17 6.91
N PHE A 138 5.86 -11.70 6.08
CA PHE A 138 4.69 -12.46 6.54
C PHE A 138 5.08 -13.63 7.45
N GLU A 139 6.26 -14.21 7.26
CA GLU A 139 6.82 -15.30 8.06
C GLU A 139 7.19 -14.88 9.50
N GLN A 140 7.33 -13.58 9.74
CA GLN A 140 7.73 -13.02 11.05
C GLN A 140 6.55 -12.47 11.84
N ILE A 141 5.33 -12.61 11.30
CA ILE A 141 4.11 -12.16 11.99
C ILE A 141 3.78 -13.18 13.08
N ASP A 142 3.70 -12.70 14.32
CA ASP A 142 3.24 -13.53 15.42
C ASP A 142 1.71 -13.65 15.37
N LEU A 143 1.23 -14.87 15.16
CA LEU A 143 -0.19 -15.20 15.12
C LEU A 143 -0.61 -16.02 16.35
N SER A 144 0.22 -16.11 17.39
CA SER A 144 -0.04 -16.95 18.58
C SER A 144 -1.32 -16.56 19.32
N ASP A 145 -1.60 -15.24 19.41
CA ASP A 145 -2.75 -14.69 20.12
C ASP A 145 -4.06 -14.73 19.31
N PHE A 146 -3.98 -15.10 18.02
CA PHE A 146 -5.16 -15.20 17.16
C PHE A 146 -6.02 -16.41 17.51
N ASN A 147 -7.32 -16.30 17.34
CA ASN A 147 -8.31 -17.32 17.66
C ASN A 147 -9.40 -17.42 16.57
N SER A 148 -10.41 -18.28 16.78
CA SER A 148 -11.46 -18.56 15.78
C SER A 148 -12.39 -17.39 15.46
N GLU A 149 -12.35 -16.29 16.21
CA GLU A 149 -13.12 -15.07 15.94
C GLU A 149 -12.36 -14.13 14.99
N ASP A 150 -11.05 -14.34 14.83
CA ASP A 150 -10.20 -13.53 13.98
C ASP A 150 -10.27 -13.95 12.50
N LEU A 151 -9.86 -13.04 11.63
CA LEU A 151 -9.73 -13.26 10.19
C LEU A 151 -8.35 -12.79 9.71
N VAL A 152 -7.61 -13.70 9.09
CA VAL A 152 -6.35 -13.37 8.39
C VAL A 152 -6.64 -13.21 6.91
N TYR A 153 -6.33 -12.04 6.34
CA TYR A 153 -6.41 -11.80 4.90
C TYR A 153 -5.01 -11.71 4.30
N CYS A 154 -4.72 -12.58 3.35
CA CYS A 154 -3.46 -12.60 2.62
C CYS A 154 -3.67 -12.10 1.19
N ASP A 155 -2.75 -11.29 0.68
CA ASP A 155 -2.72 -10.81 -0.71
C ASP A 155 -1.27 -10.94 -1.24
N PRO A 156 -0.75 -12.19 -1.33
CA PRO A 156 0.62 -12.42 -1.77
C PRO A 156 0.76 -12.09 -3.26
N PRO A 157 2.00 -11.82 -3.74
CA PRO A 157 2.28 -11.80 -5.17
C PRO A 157 1.86 -13.12 -5.82
N TYR A 158 1.34 -13.06 -7.04
CA TYR A 158 0.98 -14.27 -7.77
C TYR A 158 2.21 -15.08 -8.13
N PHE A 159 2.23 -16.35 -7.81
CA PHE A 159 3.27 -17.28 -8.21
C PHE A 159 3.41 -17.29 -9.75
N ASN A 160 4.64 -17.23 -10.27
CA ASN A 160 4.94 -17.13 -11.70
C ASN A 160 4.41 -15.88 -12.43
N SER A 161 3.91 -14.87 -11.73
CA SER A 161 3.60 -13.61 -12.39
C SER A 161 4.89 -12.84 -12.69
N ILE A 162 5.00 -12.31 -13.94
CA ILE A 162 6.01 -11.31 -14.30
C ILE A 162 5.58 -9.96 -13.70
N ALA A 163 5.27 -9.96 -12.42
CA ALA A 163 4.93 -8.72 -11.76
C ALA A 163 6.21 -7.96 -11.43
N SER A 164 6.21 -6.67 -11.65
CA SER A 164 7.31 -5.74 -11.37
C SER A 164 7.72 -5.66 -9.88
N TYR A 165 7.09 -6.45 -9.03
CA TYR A 165 7.39 -6.60 -7.59
C TYR A 165 8.51 -7.60 -7.31
N ASN A 166 9.03 -8.28 -8.34
CA ASN A 166 9.98 -9.38 -8.21
C ASN A 166 11.45 -8.94 -8.29
N GLU A 167 11.73 -7.64 -8.30
CA GLU A 167 13.10 -7.14 -8.51
C GLU A 167 14.05 -7.48 -7.35
N ASN A 168 13.55 -7.79 -6.14
CA ASN A 168 14.36 -8.20 -4.97
C ASN A 168 14.29 -9.71 -4.67
N GLY A 169 14.32 -10.56 -5.69
CA GLY A 169 14.26 -12.01 -5.54
C GLY A 169 12.86 -12.61 -5.66
N GLY A 170 11.83 -11.77 -5.69
CA GLY A 170 10.45 -12.13 -6.00
C GLY A 170 9.77 -13.10 -5.03
N TRP A 171 8.57 -13.49 -5.39
CA TRP A 171 7.83 -14.54 -4.70
C TRP A 171 8.32 -15.91 -5.19
N THR A 172 8.95 -16.66 -4.30
CA THR A 172 9.58 -17.95 -4.60
C THR A 172 8.67 -19.12 -4.22
N GLU A 173 8.99 -20.31 -4.72
CA GLU A 173 8.32 -21.55 -4.30
C GLU A 173 8.43 -21.79 -2.79
N GLN A 174 9.55 -21.39 -2.17
CA GLN A 174 9.72 -21.49 -0.74
C GLN A 174 8.76 -20.55 0.01
N HIS A 175 8.56 -19.32 -0.48
CA HIS A 175 7.57 -18.39 0.11
C HIS A 175 6.15 -18.94 -0.02
N GLU A 176 5.82 -19.54 -1.16
CA GLU A 176 4.53 -20.20 -1.37
C GLU A 176 4.32 -21.33 -0.36
N GLN A 177 5.30 -22.21 -0.21
CA GLN A 177 5.24 -23.32 0.75
C GLN A 177 5.12 -22.82 2.20
N ASN A 178 5.86 -21.78 2.56
CA ASN A 178 5.80 -21.21 3.91
C ASN A 178 4.43 -20.58 4.19
N LEU A 179 3.84 -19.90 3.20
CA LEU A 179 2.48 -19.37 3.32
C LEU A 179 1.47 -20.50 3.52
N HIS A 180 1.53 -21.56 2.72
CA HIS A 180 0.65 -22.73 2.88
C HIS A 180 0.77 -23.35 4.27
N ASN A 181 1.99 -23.52 4.80
CA ASN A 181 2.19 -24.05 6.14
C ASN A 181 1.55 -23.14 7.22
N ILE A 182 1.62 -21.82 7.06
CA ILE A 182 0.94 -20.88 7.97
C ILE A 182 -0.58 -21.03 7.86
N LEU A 183 -1.13 -21.12 6.65
CA LEU A 183 -2.57 -21.26 6.43
C LEU A 183 -3.10 -22.59 7.00
N ASP A 184 -2.34 -23.69 6.85
CA ASP A 184 -2.68 -24.99 7.42
C ASP A 184 -2.71 -24.91 8.96
N GLY A 185 -1.72 -24.26 9.58
CA GLY A 185 -1.70 -24.03 11.02
C GLY A 185 -2.86 -23.16 11.54
N LEU A 186 -3.28 -22.16 10.76
CA LEU A 186 -4.48 -21.36 11.06
C LEU A 186 -5.74 -22.22 10.98
N ASN A 187 -5.86 -23.06 9.95
CA ASN A 187 -6.98 -23.97 9.76
C ASN A 187 -7.11 -24.98 10.90
N GLU A 188 -6.00 -25.59 11.35
CA GLU A 188 -5.97 -26.50 12.48
C GLU A 188 -6.46 -25.84 13.78
N ARG A 189 -6.22 -24.55 13.94
CA ARG A 189 -6.66 -23.72 15.08
C ARG A 189 -8.09 -23.16 14.90
N GLY A 190 -8.75 -23.42 13.77
CA GLY A 190 -10.08 -22.91 13.45
C GLY A 190 -10.12 -21.42 13.12
N ILE A 191 -8.96 -20.80 12.81
CA ILE A 191 -8.86 -19.39 12.46
C ILE A 191 -9.22 -19.21 10.99
N LYS A 192 -10.10 -18.28 10.70
CA LYS A 192 -10.55 -18.01 9.33
C LYS A 192 -9.49 -17.26 8.55
N PHE A 193 -9.33 -17.60 7.28
CA PHE A 193 -8.47 -16.84 6.38
C PHE A 193 -9.07 -16.71 4.97
N ALA A 194 -8.57 -15.74 4.23
CA ALA A 194 -8.86 -15.54 2.80
C ALA A 194 -7.59 -15.08 2.08
N PHE A 195 -7.37 -15.60 0.85
CA PHE A 195 -6.25 -15.21 0.00
C PHE A 195 -6.59 -15.37 -1.49
#